data_2929650758d8ef9ceb00d5f5563a18fd
#
_entry.id   2929650758d8ef9ceb00d5f5563a18fd
#
_cell.length_a   1.000
_cell.length_b   1.000
_cell.length_c   1.000
_cell.angle_alpha   90.00
_cell.angle_beta   90.00
_cell.angle_gamma   90.00
#
_symmetry.space_group_name_H-M   'P 1'
#
loop_
_entity.id
_entity.type
_entity.pdbx_description
1 polymer ?
#
loop_
_entity_poly.entity_id
_entity_poly.type
_entity_poly.pdbx_seq_one_letter_code
_entity_poly.pdbx_strand_id
1 'polypeptide(L)'
;MLNLVPYHARQIGNNAAVKTALNLYHGDVEVLRIGDKLNDELKIPREYKGKITDIKKYCTKPELEMLLIISENIDLEFEKVKSKTSPKTFSKENVVYNRARYDNSTAFYRDYCGERIDLLVDTIKRYKQLKGKHQKDELYLADLLK
;
A
#
# COMPACT_ATOMS: atom_id res chain seq x y z
N MET A 1 9.18 -6.53 19.11
CA MET A 1 8.19 -7.23 18.25
C MET A 1 7.13 -6.23 17.82
N LEU A 2 7.08 -5.86 16.57
CA LEU A 2 6.04 -4.96 16.05
C LEU A 2 4.73 -5.76 16.01
N ASN A 3 3.79 -5.39 16.87
CA ASN A 3 2.45 -5.98 16.83
C ASN A 3 1.69 -5.23 15.73
N LEU A 4 1.84 -5.67 14.46
CA LEU A 4 1.19 -5.09 13.32
C LEU A 4 -0.26 -5.59 13.24
N VAL A 5 -1.16 -4.87 13.89
CA VAL A 5 -2.60 -5.09 13.69
C VAL A 5 -3.08 -4.04 12.68
N PRO A 6 -3.53 -4.44 11.48
CA PRO A 6 -4.05 -3.49 10.52
C PRO A 6 -5.45 -3.01 10.92
N TYR A 7 -5.67 -1.71 10.84
CA TYR A 7 -6.97 -1.07 11.07
C TYR A 7 -7.43 -0.35 9.82
N HIS A 8 -8.68 -0.53 9.45
CA HIS A 8 -9.31 0.24 8.37
C HIS A 8 -9.88 1.55 8.94
N ALA A 9 -9.05 2.56 9.05
CA ALA A 9 -9.41 3.86 9.62
C ALA A 9 -8.81 5.01 8.81
N ARG A 10 -9.63 6.01 8.49
CA ARG A 10 -9.13 7.23 7.84
C ARG A 10 -8.54 8.21 8.85
N GLN A 11 -9.10 8.29 10.04
CA GLN A 11 -8.67 9.13 11.15
C GLN A 11 -8.74 8.34 12.47
N ILE A 12 -7.81 8.62 13.38
CA ILE A 12 -7.73 7.95 14.68
C ILE A 12 -9.00 8.21 15.52
N GLY A 13 -9.42 9.47 15.58
CA GLY A 13 -10.54 9.88 16.43
C GLY A 13 -11.89 9.25 16.08
N ASN A 14 -12.06 8.76 14.86
CA ASN A 14 -13.30 8.19 14.34
C ASN A 14 -13.34 6.67 14.37
N ASN A 15 -12.32 6.01 14.95
CA ASN A 15 -12.27 4.56 15.00
C ASN A 15 -12.12 4.05 16.44
N ALA A 16 -13.17 3.40 16.95
CA ALA A 16 -13.21 2.89 18.32
C ALA A 16 -12.16 1.82 18.58
N ALA A 17 -11.89 0.92 17.63
CA ALA A 17 -10.90 -0.13 17.77
C ALA A 17 -9.47 0.42 17.89
N VAL A 18 -9.13 1.43 17.06
CA VAL A 18 -7.84 2.13 17.16
C VAL A 18 -7.69 2.83 18.50
N LYS A 19 -8.72 3.54 18.96
CA LYS A 19 -8.71 4.22 20.27
C LYS A 19 -8.56 3.22 21.43
N THR A 20 -9.25 2.10 21.37
CA THR A 20 -9.11 1.03 22.37
C THR A 20 -7.69 0.48 22.41
N ALA A 21 -7.11 0.18 21.26
CA ALA A 21 -5.74 -0.31 21.18
C ALA A 21 -4.73 0.72 21.73
N LEU A 22 -4.90 2.00 21.40
CA LEU A 22 -4.06 3.08 21.93
C LEU A 22 -4.21 3.27 23.43
N ASN A 23 -5.40 3.07 23.98
CA ASN A 23 -5.63 3.16 25.44
C ASN A 23 -5.00 2.01 26.20
N LEU A 24 -5.05 0.81 25.67
CA LEU A 24 -4.51 -0.39 26.31
C LEU A 24 -2.99 -0.50 26.22
N TYR A 25 -2.38 0.07 25.19
CA TYR A 25 -0.92 0.01 25.01
C TYR A 25 -0.22 1.09 25.85
N HIS A 26 0.78 0.67 26.65
CA HIS A 26 1.60 1.56 27.45
C HIS A 26 3.01 1.69 26.87
N GLY A 27 3.22 2.69 26.00
CA GLY A 27 4.51 2.95 25.36
C GLY A 27 4.37 3.85 24.15
N ASP A 28 5.48 4.10 23.48
CA ASP A 28 5.54 4.90 22.27
C ASP A 28 4.94 4.14 21.08
N VAL A 29 4.20 4.86 20.26
CA VAL A 29 3.49 4.31 19.10
C VAL A 29 3.97 5.01 17.84
N GLU A 30 4.39 4.22 16.86
CA GLU A 30 4.59 4.64 15.49
C GLU A 30 3.35 4.27 14.66
N VAL A 31 2.81 5.23 13.91
CA VAL A 31 1.66 5.01 13.03
C VAL A 31 2.13 4.83 11.59
N LEU A 32 1.85 3.68 11.01
CA LEU A 32 2.11 3.38 9.61
C LEU A 32 0.81 3.57 8.80
N ARG A 33 0.74 4.63 8.00
CA ARG A 33 -0.40 4.88 7.11
C ARG A 33 -0.14 4.24 5.76
N ILE A 34 -1.00 3.34 5.33
CA ILE A 34 -0.93 2.69 4.02
C ILE A 34 -2.15 3.09 3.21
N GLY A 35 -1.96 3.66 2.03
CA GLY A 35 -3.08 4.08 1.19
C GLY A 35 -2.66 4.78 -0.10
N ASP A 36 -3.65 5.04 -0.95
CA ASP A 36 -3.47 5.68 -2.25
C ASP A 36 -3.57 7.21 -2.22
N LYS A 37 -4.17 7.76 -1.16
CA LYS A 37 -4.35 9.20 -0.93
C LYS A 37 -3.95 9.55 0.49
N LEU A 38 -2.73 10.02 0.66
CA LEU A 38 -2.16 10.36 1.96
C LEU A 38 -1.94 11.88 2.11
N ASN A 39 -2.63 12.69 1.29
CA ASN A 39 -2.51 14.16 1.30
C ASN A 39 -3.22 14.79 2.50
N ASP A 40 -4.23 14.11 3.06
CA ASP A 40 -4.91 14.58 4.26
C ASP A 40 -4.02 14.36 5.49
N GLU A 41 -3.96 15.37 6.34
CA GLU A 41 -3.24 15.28 7.61
C GLU A 41 -3.94 14.29 8.56
N LEU A 42 -3.17 13.42 9.19
CA LEU A 42 -3.68 12.57 10.26
C LEU A 42 -3.82 13.41 11.53
N LYS A 43 -5.05 13.63 11.97
CA LYS A 43 -5.35 14.36 13.20
C LYS A 43 -5.11 13.45 14.41
N ILE A 44 -4.14 13.83 15.24
CA ILE A 44 -3.87 13.13 16.49
C ILE A 44 -4.74 13.74 17.60
N PRO A 45 -5.65 12.94 18.21
CA PRO A 45 -6.40 13.39 19.38
C PRO A 45 -5.46 13.83 20.51
N ARG A 46 -5.90 14.82 21.31
CA ARG A 46 -5.05 15.42 22.36
C ARG A 46 -4.50 14.40 23.34
N GLU A 47 -5.30 13.41 23.71
CA GLU A 47 -4.95 12.32 24.62
C GLU A 47 -3.81 11.42 24.13
N TYR A 48 -3.52 11.41 22.82
CA TYR A 48 -2.47 10.56 22.23
C TYR A 48 -1.25 11.33 21.73
N LYS A 49 -1.23 12.66 21.85
CA LYS A 49 -0.10 13.50 21.37
C LYS A 49 1.25 13.14 21.99
N GLY A 50 1.27 12.71 23.24
CA GLY A 50 2.50 12.29 23.91
C GLY A 50 2.87 10.82 23.68
N LYS A 51 1.96 10.03 23.08
CA LYS A 51 2.13 8.60 22.84
C LYS A 51 2.52 8.31 21.39
N ILE A 52 1.95 9.03 20.43
CA ILE A 52 2.27 8.86 19.00
C ILE A 52 3.50 9.71 18.68
N THR A 53 4.62 9.02 18.46
CA THR A 53 5.94 9.65 18.28
C THR A 53 6.33 9.82 16.84
N ASP A 54 5.79 9.00 15.93
CA ASP A 54 6.08 9.11 14.50
C ASP A 54 4.89 8.66 13.63
N ILE A 55 4.81 9.22 12.42
CA ILE A 55 3.80 8.87 11.43
C ILE A 55 4.50 8.70 10.08
N LYS A 56 4.47 7.48 9.55
CA LYS A 56 5.02 7.18 8.23
C LYS A 56 3.91 6.91 7.21
N LYS A 57 4.10 7.38 5.99
CA LYS A 57 3.16 7.24 4.88
C LYS A 57 3.73 6.28 3.83
N TYR A 58 3.01 5.22 3.53
CA TYR A 58 3.34 4.25 2.50
C TYR A 58 2.29 4.33 1.39
N CYS A 59 2.69 4.85 0.23
CA CYS A 59 1.77 5.08 -0.88
C CYS A 59 1.57 3.80 -1.70
N THR A 60 0.31 3.48 -2.00
CA THR A 60 -0.07 2.33 -2.82
C THR A 60 -0.49 2.70 -4.25
N LYS A 61 -0.49 3.99 -4.60
CA LYS A 61 -0.86 4.45 -5.94
C LYS A 61 0.31 5.11 -6.65
N PRO A 62 0.70 4.68 -7.83
CA PRO A 62 0.12 3.62 -8.68
C PRO A 62 0.71 2.22 -8.40
N GLU A 63 1.26 2.02 -7.21
CA GLU A 63 2.10 0.87 -6.87
C GLU A 63 1.36 -0.48 -7.03
N LEU A 64 0.09 -0.57 -6.62
CA LEU A 64 -0.64 -1.84 -6.71
C LEU A 64 -0.78 -2.34 -8.16
N GLU A 65 -1.14 -1.48 -9.08
CA GLU A 65 -1.24 -1.83 -10.50
C GLU A 65 0.13 -2.11 -11.11
N MET A 66 1.16 -1.37 -10.69
CA MET A 66 2.53 -1.63 -11.12
C MET A 66 3.05 -2.98 -10.61
N LEU A 67 2.63 -3.44 -9.44
CA LEU A 67 2.97 -4.77 -8.95
C LEU A 67 2.40 -5.86 -9.89
N LEU A 68 1.18 -5.70 -10.39
CA LEU A 68 0.60 -6.63 -11.37
C LEU A 68 1.41 -6.61 -12.67
N ILE A 69 1.70 -5.44 -13.22
CA ILE A 69 2.45 -5.25 -14.46
C ILE A 69 3.85 -5.90 -14.37
N ILE A 70 4.54 -5.70 -13.26
CA ILE A 70 5.87 -6.26 -13.02
C ILE A 70 5.79 -7.78 -12.81
N SER A 71 4.81 -8.28 -12.04
CA SER A 71 4.64 -9.72 -11.80
C SER A 71 4.39 -10.49 -13.09
N GLU A 72 3.65 -9.91 -14.03
CA GLU A 72 3.38 -10.50 -15.34
C GLU A 72 4.50 -10.29 -16.36
N ASN A 73 5.59 -9.60 -15.98
CA ASN A 73 6.73 -9.26 -16.84
C ASN A 73 6.34 -8.45 -18.10
N ILE A 74 5.35 -7.57 -17.97
CA ILE A 74 4.88 -6.66 -19.04
C ILE A 74 5.20 -5.19 -18.78
N ASP A 75 6.17 -4.95 -17.90
CA ASP A 75 6.64 -3.60 -17.55
C ASP A 75 7.28 -2.87 -18.76
N LEU A 76 7.99 -3.59 -19.61
CA LEU A 76 8.57 -2.99 -20.84
C LEU A 76 7.50 -2.61 -21.87
N GLU A 77 6.44 -3.38 -22.01
CA GLU A 77 5.29 -3.05 -22.84
C GLU A 77 4.56 -1.83 -22.30
N PHE A 78 4.36 -1.78 -20.97
CA PHE A 78 3.77 -0.61 -20.33
C PHE A 78 4.61 0.65 -20.54
N GLU A 79 5.93 0.58 -20.42
CA GLU A 79 6.83 1.72 -20.66
C GLU A 79 6.64 2.37 -22.03
N LYS A 80 6.34 1.59 -23.07
CA LYS A 80 6.09 2.10 -24.43
C LYS A 80 4.80 2.91 -24.55
N VAL A 81 3.83 2.66 -23.68
CA VAL A 81 2.48 3.26 -23.76
C VAL A 81 2.10 4.13 -22.55
N LYS A 82 2.96 4.23 -21.53
CA LYS A 82 2.69 4.96 -20.28
C LYS A 82 2.31 6.43 -20.45
N SER A 83 2.67 7.05 -21.57
CA SER A 83 2.27 8.42 -21.89
C SER A 83 0.79 8.53 -22.31
N LYS A 84 0.18 7.43 -22.74
CA LYS A 84 -1.18 7.37 -23.29
C LYS A 84 -2.16 6.60 -22.41
N THR A 85 -1.67 5.74 -21.53
CA THR A 85 -2.52 4.90 -20.67
C THR A 85 -2.00 4.87 -19.22
N SER A 86 -2.92 4.82 -18.27
CA SER A 86 -2.57 4.68 -16.86
C SER A 86 -2.20 3.23 -16.51
N PRO A 87 -1.44 2.97 -15.43
CA PRO A 87 -1.19 1.61 -14.95
C PRO A 87 -2.47 0.81 -14.74
N LYS A 88 -3.51 1.45 -14.20
CA LYS A 88 -4.82 0.85 -13.96
C LYS A 88 -5.51 0.41 -15.25
N THR A 89 -5.54 1.28 -16.26
CA THR A 89 -6.14 0.96 -17.56
C THR A 89 -5.37 -0.15 -18.26
N PHE A 90 -4.05 -0.04 -18.28
CA PHE A 90 -3.18 -1.06 -18.86
C PHE A 90 -3.35 -2.44 -18.19
N SER A 91 -3.42 -2.47 -16.85
CA SER A 91 -3.66 -3.72 -16.11
C SER A 91 -5.02 -4.34 -16.44
N LYS A 92 -6.08 -3.53 -16.58
CA LYS A 92 -7.41 -4.03 -16.99
C LYS A 92 -7.43 -4.68 -18.36
N GLU A 93 -6.59 -4.21 -19.27
CA GLU A 93 -6.50 -4.73 -20.62
C GLU A 93 -5.60 -5.97 -20.74
N ASN A 94 -4.54 -6.06 -19.92
CA ASN A 94 -3.45 -6.99 -20.12
C ASN A 94 -3.27 -8.04 -19.02
N VAL A 95 -3.87 -7.85 -17.82
CA VAL A 95 -3.69 -8.77 -16.70
C VAL A 95 -4.88 -9.71 -16.57
N VAL A 96 -4.60 -11.00 -16.65
CA VAL A 96 -5.58 -12.10 -16.47
C VAL A 96 -4.98 -13.13 -15.53
N TYR A 97 -5.71 -13.55 -14.52
CA TYR A 97 -5.32 -14.60 -13.59
C TYR A 97 -6.48 -15.56 -13.35
N ASN A 98 -6.24 -16.88 -13.45
CA ASN A 98 -7.26 -17.91 -13.31
C ASN A 98 -8.53 -17.63 -14.13
N ARG A 99 -8.38 -17.20 -15.38
CA ARG A 99 -9.46 -16.81 -16.31
C ARG A 99 -10.23 -15.54 -15.90
N ALA A 100 -9.88 -14.91 -14.78
CA ALA A 100 -10.44 -13.63 -14.36
C ALA A 100 -9.57 -12.47 -14.85
N ARG A 101 -10.19 -11.51 -15.52
CA ARG A 101 -9.52 -10.26 -15.91
C ARG A 101 -9.45 -9.33 -14.72
N TYR A 102 -8.35 -8.59 -14.57
CA TYR A 102 -8.20 -7.59 -13.54
C TYR A 102 -9.33 -6.55 -13.58
N ASP A 103 -10.04 -6.39 -12.48
CA ASP A 103 -11.20 -5.52 -12.32
C ASP A 103 -11.06 -4.47 -11.21
N ASN A 104 -9.89 -4.40 -10.59
CA ASN A 104 -9.59 -3.55 -9.43
C ASN A 104 -10.32 -3.97 -8.13
N SER A 105 -10.79 -5.20 -8.04
CA SER A 105 -11.46 -5.70 -6.83
C SER A 105 -10.47 -6.25 -5.81
N THR A 106 -10.86 -6.17 -4.53
CA THR A 106 -10.12 -6.85 -3.45
C THR A 106 -10.08 -8.37 -3.66
N ALA A 107 -11.14 -8.95 -4.23
CA ALA A 107 -11.20 -10.37 -4.54
C ALA A 107 -10.10 -10.76 -5.55
N PHE A 108 -9.93 -9.99 -6.63
CA PHE A 108 -8.87 -10.24 -7.59
C PHE A 108 -7.48 -10.22 -6.93
N TYR A 109 -7.18 -9.18 -6.15
CA TYR A 109 -5.87 -9.09 -5.48
C TYR A 109 -5.63 -10.22 -4.49
N ARG A 110 -6.65 -10.61 -3.72
CA ARG A 110 -6.55 -11.73 -2.78
C ARG A 110 -6.23 -13.04 -3.50
N ASP A 111 -6.90 -13.32 -4.60
CA ASP A 111 -6.69 -14.54 -5.38
C ASP A 111 -5.35 -14.49 -6.12
N TYR A 112 -4.98 -13.33 -6.66
CA TYR A 112 -3.72 -13.12 -7.37
C TYR A 112 -2.49 -13.25 -6.47
N CYS A 113 -2.54 -12.72 -5.27
CA CYS A 113 -1.41 -12.67 -4.34
C CYS A 113 -1.39 -13.85 -3.35
N GLY A 114 -2.56 -14.48 -3.07
CA GLY A 114 -2.75 -15.36 -1.91
C GLY A 114 -1.79 -16.54 -1.81
N GLU A 115 -1.49 -17.20 -2.93
CA GLU A 115 -0.56 -18.34 -2.98
C GLU A 115 0.82 -17.97 -3.52
N ARG A 116 1.06 -16.68 -3.81
CA ARG A 116 2.29 -16.20 -4.46
C ARG A 116 2.98 -15.10 -3.64
N ILE A 117 3.08 -15.31 -2.33
CA ILE A 117 3.64 -14.31 -1.41
C ILE A 117 5.10 -13.99 -1.74
N ASP A 118 5.92 -14.98 -2.09
CA ASP A 118 7.32 -14.75 -2.45
C ASP A 118 7.43 -13.88 -3.72
N LEU A 119 6.61 -14.16 -4.73
CA LEU A 119 6.53 -13.34 -5.93
C LEU A 119 6.09 -11.91 -5.61
N LEU A 120 5.11 -11.74 -4.72
CA LEU A 120 4.65 -10.42 -4.28
C LEU A 120 5.78 -9.64 -3.60
N VAL A 121 6.51 -10.27 -2.68
CA VAL A 121 7.65 -9.65 -1.97
C VAL A 121 8.74 -9.22 -2.96
N ASP A 122 9.11 -10.08 -3.89
CA ASP A 122 10.13 -9.78 -4.91
C ASP A 122 9.67 -8.64 -5.84
N THR A 123 8.40 -8.64 -6.21
CA THR A 123 7.81 -7.61 -7.05
C THR A 123 7.78 -6.25 -6.34
N ILE A 124 7.43 -6.21 -5.05
CA ILE A 124 7.45 -4.99 -4.21
C ILE A 124 8.88 -4.41 -4.17
N LYS A 125 9.89 -5.25 -3.98
CA LYS A 125 11.30 -4.82 -3.99
C LYS A 125 11.70 -4.28 -5.36
N ARG A 126 11.33 -4.97 -6.45
CA ARG A 126 11.63 -4.56 -7.82
C ARG A 126 10.95 -3.23 -8.17
N TYR A 127 9.71 -3.02 -7.75
CA TYR A 127 9.03 -1.74 -7.96
C TYR A 127 9.80 -0.56 -7.37
N LYS A 128 10.32 -0.69 -6.14
CA LYS A 128 11.15 0.36 -5.53
C LYS A 128 12.42 0.63 -6.35
N GLN A 129 13.07 -0.41 -6.87
CA GLN A 129 14.27 -0.27 -7.72
C GLN A 129 13.98 0.49 -9.02
N LEU A 130 12.78 0.33 -9.58
CA LEU A 130 12.35 1.06 -10.78
C LEU A 130 11.99 2.52 -10.51
N LYS A 131 12.09 2.99 -9.27
CA LYS A 131 11.85 4.37 -8.84
C LYS A 131 10.48 4.89 -9.29
N GLY A 132 9.40 4.20 -8.93
CA GLY A 132 8.03 4.68 -9.12
C GLY A 132 7.86 6.11 -8.57
N LYS A 133 6.94 6.88 -9.16
CA LYS A 133 6.72 8.29 -8.79
C LYS A 133 5.94 8.39 -7.48
N HIS A 134 6.65 8.47 -6.36
CA HIS A 134 6.09 8.85 -5.08
C HIS A 134 6.40 10.31 -4.76
N GLN A 135 5.58 10.94 -3.91
CA GLN A 135 5.88 12.24 -3.34
C GLN A 135 7.07 12.13 -2.37
N LYS A 136 7.73 13.26 -2.08
CA LYS A 136 8.97 13.26 -1.29
C LYS A 136 8.83 12.64 0.10
N ASP A 137 7.64 12.74 0.71
CA ASP A 137 7.32 12.22 2.04
C ASP A 137 6.60 10.86 2.03
N GLU A 138 6.40 10.27 0.85
CA GLU A 138 5.76 8.97 0.67
C GLU A 138 6.79 7.86 0.50
N LEU A 139 6.71 6.85 1.36
CA LEU A 139 7.55 5.67 1.32
C LEU A 139 6.95 4.60 0.39
N TYR A 140 7.79 3.66 -0.02
CA TYR A 140 7.38 2.49 -0.80
C TYR A 140 6.94 1.35 0.13
N LEU A 141 6.08 0.46 -0.35
CA LEU A 141 5.72 -0.76 0.39
C LEU A 141 6.96 -1.61 0.72
N ALA A 142 7.99 -1.58 -0.12
CA ALA A 142 9.26 -2.25 0.14
C ALA A 142 9.95 -1.79 1.44
N ASP A 143 9.67 -0.59 1.90
CA ASP A 143 10.22 -0.05 3.15
C ASP A 143 9.59 -0.68 4.41
N LEU A 144 8.46 -1.40 4.25
CA LEU A 144 7.84 -2.22 5.29
C LEU A 144 8.50 -3.61 5.43
N LEU A 145 9.15 -4.09 4.37
CA LEU A 145 9.80 -5.39 4.33
C LEU A 145 11.21 -5.27 4.96
N LYS A 146 11.28 -5.48 6.25
CA LYS A 146 12.54 -5.45 7.01
C LYS A 146 13.00 -6.86 7.37
#